data_89a6cbc45ae867b9039ba5703cb8d72e
#
_entry.id   89a6cbc45ae867b9039ba5703cb8d72e
#
_cell.length_a   1.000
_cell.length_b   1.000
_cell.length_c   1.000
_cell.angle_alpha   90.00
_cell.angle_beta   90.00
_cell.angle_gamma   90.00
#
_symmetry.space_group_name_H-M   'P 1'
#
loop_
_entity.id
_entity.type
_entity.pdbx_description
1 polymer ?
#
loop_
_entity_poly.entity_id
_entity_poly.type
_entity_poly.pdbx_seq_one_letter_code
_entity_poly.pdbx_strand_id
1 'polypeptide(L)'
;FSEVLREDFPGIAVLGPLEGHDERQETESLVSRLLAEHPTLSGVYNLGAGNAGLVAALSASGQAGKLRVIAHELTKPTRAGLRAGAIDVVLDQNPDGEIREAIAAARALALGLGREVATDPIEIGIFLRDNLR
;
A
#
# COMPACT_ATOMS: atom_id res chain seq x y z
N PHE A 1 8.18 -9.35 1.45
CA PHE A 1 8.87 -8.10 1.11
C PHE A 1 10.27 -8.04 1.70
N SER A 2 10.43 -8.03 3.03
CA SER A 2 11.74 -7.91 3.70
C SER A 2 12.72 -9.03 3.35
N GLU A 3 12.23 -10.23 3.13
CA GLU A 3 13.02 -11.39 2.69
C GLU A 3 13.61 -11.16 1.29
N VAL A 4 12.75 -10.79 0.34
CA VAL A 4 13.16 -10.48 -1.04
C VAL A 4 14.18 -9.35 -1.07
N LEU A 5 13.96 -8.27 -0.29
CA LEU A 5 14.93 -7.18 -0.24
C LEU A 5 16.28 -7.62 0.33
N ARG A 6 16.26 -8.49 1.33
CA ARG A 6 17.52 -8.99 1.92
C ARG A 6 18.30 -9.90 0.99
N GLU A 7 17.61 -10.73 0.21
CA GLU A 7 18.20 -11.70 -0.70
C GLU A 7 18.67 -11.06 -2.01
N ASP A 8 17.77 -10.29 -2.64
CA ASP A 8 17.98 -9.76 -3.99
C ASP A 8 18.63 -8.37 -4.00
N PHE A 9 18.47 -7.60 -2.89
CA PHE A 9 18.94 -6.21 -2.80
C PHE A 9 19.73 -5.96 -1.51
N PRO A 10 20.88 -6.63 -1.29
CA PRO A 10 21.62 -6.58 -0.02
C PRO A 10 22.19 -5.19 0.32
N GLY A 11 22.20 -4.26 -0.64
CA GLY A 11 22.56 -2.85 -0.41
C GLY A 11 21.46 -2.00 0.23
N ILE A 12 20.25 -2.55 0.41
CA ILE A 12 19.12 -1.84 1.03
C ILE A 12 18.97 -2.27 2.48
N ALA A 13 19.16 -1.33 3.41
CA ALA A 13 18.86 -1.54 4.82
C ALA A 13 17.35 -1.36 5.05
N VAL A 14 16.68 -2.39 5.56
CA VAL A 14 15.25 -2.35 5.88
C VAL A 14 15.06 -2.04 7.35
N LEU A 15 14.32 -0.96 7.63
CA LEU A 15 13.88 -0.57 8.96
C LEU A 15 12.47 -1.11 9.21
N GLY A 16 12.27 -1.79 10.30
CA GLY A 16 10.97 -2.34 10.67
C GLY A 16 10.81 -3.84 10.43
N PRO A 17 9.58 -4.37 10.48
CA PRO A 17 8.30 -3.65 10.31
C PRO A 17 7.94 -2.71 11.45
N LEU A 18 7.20 -1.64 11.13
CA LEU A 18 6.65 -0.68 12.07
C LEU A 18 5.13 -0.72 11.95
N GLU A 19 4.43 -0.75 13.08
CA GLU A 19 2.98 -0.92 13.11
C GLU A 19 2.27 0.41 13.39
N GLY A 20 1.44 0.86 12.46
CA GLY A 20 0.59 2.05 12.58
C GLY A 20 -0.88 1.71 12.86
N HIS A 21 -1.20 0.42 13.08
CA HIS A 21 -2.52 -0.13 13.43
C HIS A 21 -3.66 0.35 12.53
N ASP A 22 -3.35 0.67 11.27
CA ASP A 22 -4.27 1.24 10.28
C ASP A 22 -4.89 2.60 10.68
N GLU A 23 -4.38 3.18 11.76
CA GLU A 23 -4.84 4.44 12.31
C GLU A 23 -4.07 5.64 11.75
N ARG A 24 -4.82 6.66 11.30
CA ARG A 24 -4.24 7.85 10.68
C ARG A 24 -3.24 8.56 11.59
N GLN A 25 -3.64 8.84 12.84
CA GLN A 25 -2.82 9.62 13.78
C GLN A 25 -1.57 8.86 14.21
N GLU A 26 -1.70 7.57 14.44
CA GLU A 26 -0.56 6.71 14.79
C GLU A 26 0.43 6.63 13.64
N THR A 27 -0.04 6.40 12.41
CA THR A 27 0.81 6.37 11.22
C THR A 27 1.50 7.72 11.00
N GLU A 28 0.78 8.84 11.16
CA GLU A 28 1.36 10.18 11.02
C GLU A 28 2.48 10.42 12.05
N SER A 29 2.25 10.08 13.29
CA SER A 29 3.24 10.20 14.37
C SER A 29 4.45 9.29 14.15
N LEU A 30 4.19 8.04 13.77
CA LEU A 30 5.22 7.04 13.47
C LEU A 30 6.13 7.49 12.32
N VAL A 31 5.54 7.89 11.21
CA VAL A 31 6.29 8.34 10.02
C VAL A 31 7.05 9.63 10.32
N SER A 32 6.45 10.58 11.04
CA SER A 32 7.13 11.83 11.43
C SER A 32 8.36 11.56 12.27
N ARG A 33 8.26 10.64 13.23
CA ARG A 33 9.41 10.20 14.05
C ARG A 33 10.46 9.50 13.21
N LEU A 34 10.06 8.56 12.35
CA LEU A 34 10.96 7.85 11.45
C LEU A 34 11.78 8.80 10.57
N LEU A 35 11.12 9.81 9.99
CA LEU A 35 11.79 10.81 9.15
C LEU A 35 12.78 11.67 9.92
N ALA A 36 12.50 11.97 11.20
CA ALA A 36 13.39 12.73 12.06
C ALA A 36 14.61 11.89 12.50
N GLU A 37 14.41 10.63 12.83
CA GLU A 37 15.46 9.73 13.30
C GLU A 37 16.35 9.22 12.14
N HIS A 38 15.81 9.15 10.92
CA HIS A 38 16.49 8.62 9.74
C HIS A 38 16.49 9.63 8.57
N PRO A 39 17.29 10.69 8.63
CA PRO A 39 17.31 11.73 7.59
C PRO A 39 17.81 11.23 6.22
N THR A 40 18.43 10.06 6.18
CA THR A 40 18.91 9.41 4.94
C THR A 40 17.96 8.35 4.42
N LEU A 41 16.74 8.27 4.97
CA LEU A 41 15.72 7.34 4.50
C LEU A 41 15.45 7.58 3.00
N SER A 42 15.49 6.53 2.20
CA SER A 42 15.33 6.62 0.75
C SER A 42 13.94 6.20 0.26
N GLY A 43 13.20 5.44 1.06
CA GLY A 43 11.86 4.99 0.67
C GLY A 43 11.02 4.51 1.83
N VAL A 44 9.71 4.44 1.57
CA VAL A 44 8.69 3.90 2.48
C VAL A 44 7.79 2.95 1.70
N TYR A 45 7.57 1.78 2.26
CA TYR A 45 6.57 0.84 1.79
C TYR A 45 5.47 0.71 2.84
N ASN A 46 4.28 1.24 2.56
CA ASN A 46 3.13 1.18 3.45
C ASN A 46 2.14 0.11 2.99
N LEU A 47 2.04 -0.96 3.77
CA LEU A 47 1.13 -2.07 3.49
C LEU A 47 -0.27 -1.83 4.06
N GLY A 48 -0.38 -1.00 5.10
CA GLY A 48 -1.61 -0.79 5.83
C GLY A 48 -2.47 0.40 5.37
N ALA A 49 -3.60 0.60 6.02
CA ALA A 49 -4.59 1.62 5.68
C ALA A 49 -4.25 3.05 6.16
N GLY A 50 -3.23 3.25 6.98
CA GLY A 50 -2.81 4.56 7.52
C GLY A 50 -2.32 5.60 6.51
N ASN A 51 -2.65 5.45 5.22
CA ASN A 51 -2.16 6.27 4.10
C ASN A 51 -2.40 7.78 4.26
N ALA A 52 -3.50 8.17 4.90
CA ALA A 52 -3.76 9.59 5.15
C ALA A 52 -2.73 10.21 6.12
N GLY A 53 -2.31 9.43 7.13
CA GLY A 53 -1.24 9.82 8.05
C GLY A 53 0.13 9.86 7.39
N LEU A 54 0.44 8.86 6.56
CA LEU A 54 1.67 8.83 5.76
C LEU A 54 1.79 10.10 4.90
N VAL A 55 0.77 10.43 4.12
CA VAL A 55 0.76 11.61 3.25
C VAL A 55 0.89 12.91 4.06
N ALA A 56 0.22 12.99 5.21
CA ALA A 56 0.31 14.15 6.09
C ALA A 56 1.74 14.35 6.63
N ALA A 57 2.37 13.29 7.15
CA ALA A 57 3.74 13.34 7.66
C ALA A 57 4.77 13.72 6.59
N LEU A 58 4.66 13.11 5.39
CA LEU A 58 5.53 13.43 4.25
C LEU A 58 5.40 14.89 3.82
N SER A 59 4.18 15.41 3.80
CA SER A 59 3.91 16.79 3.44
C SER A 59 4.45 17.78 4.49
N ALA A 60 4.21 17.50 5.77
CA ALA A 60 4.65 18.35 6.88
C ALA A 60 6.18 18.40 7.01
N SER A 61 6.87 17.30 6.75
CA SER A 61 8.34 17.22 6.81
C SER A 61 9.04 17.80 5.57
N GLY A 62 8.31 18.16 4.52
CA GLY A 62 8.87 18.58 3.24
C GLY A 62 9.61 17.46 2.49
N GLN A 63 9.32 16.20 2.81
CA GLN A 63 9.92 15.03 2.18
C GLN A 63 9.07 14.46 1.03
N ALA A 64 7.87 15.01 0.81
CA ALA A 64 7.04 14.62 -0.33
C ALA A 64 7.81 14.79 -1.65
N GLY A 65 7.83 13.76 -2.47
CA GLY A 65 8.57 13.72 -3.74
C GLY A 65 10.09 13.52 -3.63
N LYS A 66 10.65 13.43 -2.42
CA LYS A 66 12.08 13.15 -2.21
C LYS A 66 12.35 11.68 -1.89
N LEU A 67 11.39 11.01 -1.29
CA LEU A 67 11.42 9.58 -0.97
C LEU A 67 10.67 8.80 -2.03
N ARG A 68 11.04 7.54 -2.22
CA ARG A 68 10.23 6.60 -2.99
C ARG A 68 9.16 6.01 -2.08
N VAL A 69 7.91 6.21 -2.44
CA VAL A 69 6.78 5.82 -1.60
C VAL A 69 5.83 4.89 -2.35
N ILE A 70 5.69 3.69 -1.82
CA ILE A 70 4.76 2.69 -2.32
C ILE A 70 3.69 2.49 -1.25
N ALA A 71 2.43 2.52 -1.65
CA ALA A 71 1.29 2.30 -0.76
C ALA A 71 0.32 1.27 -1.34
N HIS A 72 -0.55 0.75 -0.51
CA HIS A 72 -1.62 -0.15 -0.91
C HIS A 72 -2.97 0.56 -0.92
N GLU A 73 -3.90 0.03 -1.71
CA GLU A 73 -5.28 0.45 -1.88
C GLU A 73 -5.47 1.84 -2.52
N LEU A 74 -6.24 1.86 -3.61
CA LEU A 74 -6.53 3.08 -4.37
C LEU A 74 -7.69 3.87 -3.74
N THR A 75 -7.44 4.46 -2.60
CA THR A 75 -8.37 5.27 -1.81
C THR A 75 -8.29 6.76 -2.13
N LYS A 76 -9.16 7.59 -1.52
CA LYS A 76 -9.07 9.05 -1.65
C LYS A 76 -7.71 9.62 -1.20
N PRO A 77 -7.14 9.23 -0.04
CA PRO A 77 -5.80 9.69 0.37
C PRO A 77 -4.69 9.28 -0.59
N THR A 78 -4.66 8.04 -1.05
CA THR A 78 -3.61 7.56 -1.96
C THR A 78 -3.71 8.20 -3.35
N ARG A 79 -4.92 8.40 -3.88
CA ARG A 79 -5.15 9.18 -5.11
C ARG A 79 -4.65 10.63 -4.98
N ALA A 80 -4.92 11.27 -3.85
CA ALA A 80 -4.41 12.60 -3.59
C ALA A 80 -2.88 12.61 -3.46
N GLY A 81 -2.30 11.62 -2.77
CA GLY A 81 -0.86 11.43 -2.64
C GLY A 81 -0.15 11.24 -3.99
N LEU A 82 -0.69 10.42 -4.89
CA LEU A 82 -0.17 10.24 -6.25
C LEU A 82 -0.21 11.56 -7.04
N ARG A 83 -1.33 12.28 -7.03
CA ARG A 83 -1.46 13.58 -7.72
C ARG A 83 -0.49 14.63 -7.20
N ALA A 84 -0.27 14.65 -5.89
CA ALA A 84 0.64 15.58 -5.23
C ALA A 84 2.11 15.15 -5.33
N GLY A 85 2.42 13.94 -5.80
CA GLY A 85 3.77 13.37 -5.85
C GLY A 85 4.32 12.99 -4.47
N ALA A 86 3.47 12.81 -3.47
CA ALA A 86 3.84 12.29 -2.16
C ALA A 86 3.89 10.76 -2.13
N ILE A 87 3.21 10.10 -3.05
CA ILE A 87 3.24 8.66 -3.30
C ILE A 87 3.63 8.46 -4.77
N ASP A 88 4.55 7.53 -5.02
CA ASP A 88 5.00 7.20 -6.37
C ASP A 88 4.14 6.10 -7.00
N VAL A 89 3.80 5.07 -6.22
CA VAL A 89 3.07 3.88 -6.68
C VAL A 89 2.00 3.48 -5.67
N VAL A 90 0.83 3.11 -6.17
CA VAL A 90 -0.20 2.43 -5.38
C VAL A 90 -0.49 1.06 -6.00
N LEU A 91 -0.42 0.04 -5.16
CA LEU A 91 -0.82 -1.33 -5.47
C LEU A 91 -2.25 -1.53 -4.99
N ASP A 92 -3.19 -1.71 -5.91
CA ASP A 92 -4.60 -1.93 -5.61
C ASP A 92 -4.93 -3.42 -5.76
N GLN A 93 -5.37 -4.03 -4.67
CA GLN A 93 -5.64 -5.47 -4.62
C GLN A 93 -6.98 -5.83 -5.29
N ASN A 94 -7.70 -4.85 -5.85
CA ASN A 94 -8.99 -5.04 -6.48
C ASN A 94 -10.06 -5.63 -5.53
N PRO A 95 -10.36 -4.94 -4.42
CA PRO A 95 -11.27 -5.46 -3.39
C PRO A 95 -12.68 -5.78 -3.93
N ASP A 96 -13.14 -5.06 -4.94
CA ASP A 96 -14.42 -5.36 -5.59
C ASP A 96 -14.40 -6.70 -6.33
N GLY A 97 -13.26 -7.04 -6.93
CA GLY A 97 -13.01 -8.35 -7.54
C GLY A 97 -12.99 -9.45 -6.50
N GLU A 98 -12.25 -9.26 -5.42
CA GLU A 98 -12.16 -10.23 -4.31
C GLU A 98 -13.53 -10.55 -3.73
N ILE A 99 -14.34 -9.52 -3.42
CA ILE A 99 -15.69 -9.72 -2.88
C ILE A 99 -16.60 -10.42 -3.88
N ARG A 100 -16.54 -10.07 -5.15
CA ARG A 100 -17.33 -10.69 -6.21
C ARG A 100 -17.02 -12.19 -6.32
N GLU A 101 -15.75 -12.54 -6.38
CA GLU A 101 -15.30 -13.93 -6.47
C GLU A 101 -15.61 -14.71 -5.19
N ALA A 102 -15.46 -14.11 -4.02
CA ALA A 102 -15.83 -14.73 -2.75
C ALA A 102 -17.33 -15.05 -2.69
N ILE A 103 -18.21 -14.14 -3.15
CA ILE A 103 -19.65 -14.35 -3.21
C ILE A 103 -19.98 -15.46 -4.23
N ALA A 104 -19.35 -15.45 -5.39
CA ALA A 104 -19.55 -16.49 -6.41
C ALA A 104 -19.15 -17.86 -5.89
N ALA A 105 -18.00 -17.98 -5.23
CA ALA A 105 -17.54 -19.22 -4.62
C ALA A 105 -18.50 -19.71 -3.50
N ALA A 106 -18.92 -18.81 -2.61
CA ALA A 106 -19.85 -19.13 -1.54
C ALA A 106 -21.20 -19.65 -2.09
N ARG A 107 -21.73 -18.99 -3.13
CA ARG A 107 -22.96 -19.42 -3.81
C ARG A 107 -22.82 -20.80 -4.45
N ALA A 108 -21.70 -21.05 -5.13
CA ALA A 108 -21.45 -22.36 -5.75
C ALA A 108 -21.39 -23.49 -4.72
N LEU A 109 -20.73 -23.26 -3.59
CA LEU A 109 -20.68 -24.20 -2.48
C LEU A 109 -22.08 -24.47 -1.89
N ALA A 110 -22.86 -23.40 -1.68
CA ALA A 110 -24.22 -23.53 -1.14
C ALA A 110 -25.17 -24.31 -2.08
N LEU A 111 -24.94 -24.26 -3.39
CA LEU A 111 -25.71 -24.99 -4.40
C LEU A 111 -25.15 -26.40 -4.69
N GLY A 112 -24.11 -26.83 -4.01
CA GLY A 112 -23.49 -28.14 -4.21
C GLY A 112 -22.78 -28.30 -5.55
N LEU A 113 -22.39 -27.20 -6.20
CA LEU A 113 -21.72 -27.23 -7.51
C LEU A 113 -20.24 -27.60 -7.43
N GLY A 114 -19.74 -27.93 -6.23
CA GLY A 114 -18.37 -28.35 -6.01
C GLY A 114 -17.34 -27.20 -6.10
N ARG A 115 -16.05 -27.58 -5.95
CA ARG A 115 -14.92 -26.65 -6.05
C ARG A 115 -14.49 -26.29 -7.49
N GLU A 116 -15.17 -26.83 -8.48
CA GLU A 116 -14.81 -26.65 -9.90
C GLU A 116 -15.33 -25.33 -10.51
N VAL A 117 -15.85 -24.42 -9.68
CA VAL A 117 -16.08 -23.06 -10.15
C VAL A 117 -14.71 -22.41 -10.35
N ALA A 118 -14.25 -22.41 -11.59
CA ALA A 118 -13.05 -21.66 -11.97
C ALA A 118 -13.30 -20.20 -11.64
N THR A 119 -12.64 -19.70 -10.62
CA THR A 119 -12.57 -18.26 -10.36
C THR A 119 -11.44 -17.71 -11.21
N ASP A 120 -11.69 -16.62 -11.93
CA ASP A 120 -10.64 -15.94 -12.65
C ASP A 120 -9.61 -15.35 -11.65
N PRO A 121 -8.32 -15.37 -11.98
CA PRO A 121 -7.32 -14.73 -11.13
C PRO A 121 -7.67 -13.25 -10.90
N ILE A 122 -7.59 -12.84 -9.65
CA ILE A 122 -7.81 -11.43 -9.30
C ILE A 122 -6.60 -10.63 -9.75
N GLU A 123 -6.81 -9.71 -10.68
CA GLU A 123 -5.76 -8.84 -11.19
C GLU A 123 -5.47 -7.71 -10.21
N ILE A 124 -4.19 -7.50 -9.90
CA ILE A 124 -3.71 -6.37 -9.09
C ILE A 124 -3.56 -5.15 -9.98
N GLY A 125 -4.13 -4.02 -9.56
CA GLY A 125 -3.94 -2.73 -10.20
C GLY A 125 -2.63 -2.06 -9.76
N ILE A 126 -1.85 -1.53 -10.69
CA ILE A 126 -0.67 -0.71 -10.40
C ILE A 126 -0.96 0.71 -10.88
N PHE A 127 -1.05 1.64 -9.93
CA PHE A 127 -1.38 3.03 -10.20
C PHE A 127 -0.19 3.94 -9.94
N LEU A 128 0.07 4.77 -10.95
CA LEU A 128 1.03 5.87 -10.96
C LEU A 128 0.25 7.17 -11.19
N ARG A 129 0.89 8.30 -11.01
CA ARG A 129 0.28 9.59 -11.31
C ARG A 129 -0.27 9.68 -12.74
N ASP A 130 0.44 9.07 -13.70
CA ASP A 130 0.14 9.23 -15.13
C ASP A 130 -0.97 8.31 -15.65
N ASN A 131 -1.28 7.21 -14.95
CA ASN A 131 -2.39 6.31 -15.31
C ASN A 131 -3.60 6.43 -14.39
N LEU A 132 -3.60 7.40 -13.49
CA LEU A 132 -4.68 7.65 -12.55
C LEU A 132 -5.86 8.34 -13.27
N ARG A 133 -6.95 7.60 -13.46
CA ARG A 133 -8.21 8.12 -14.05
C ARG A 133 -9.14 8.69 -13.01
#